data_81fe0081b70ed85f47942a29b16801b5
#
_entry.id   81fe0081b70ed85f47942a29b16801b5
#
_cell.length_a   1.000
_cell.length_b   1.000
_cell.length_c   1.000
_cell.angle_alpha   90.00
_cell.angle_beta   90.00
_cell.angle_gamma   90.00
#
_symmetry.space_group_name_H-M   'P 1'
#
loop_
_entity.id
_entity.type
_entity.pdbx_description
1 polymer ?
#
loop_
_entity_poly.entity_id
_entity_poly.type
_entity_poly.pdbx_seq_one_letter_code
_entity_poly.pdbx_strand_id
1 'polypeptide(L)'
;VEIQKDVRIGARTKIQSHTFICELVSIGADCFVGHGVMFVNDLFSNGGPARGNKTLWKSTKIGNHVSIGSNATILPIEICDYVVIGAGSVVTKNITSSGIYVGNPAVKIKDIEQNG
;
A
#
# COMPACT_ATOMS: atom_id res chain seq x y z
N VAL A 1 10.64 0.64 11.56
CA VAL A 1 9.43 1.14 10.88
C VAL A 1 9.31 2.63 11.15
N GLU A 2 9.15 3.40 10.10
CA GLU A 2 8.87 4.82 10.23
C GLU A 2 7.43 5.07 9.81
N ILE A 3 6.66 5.68 10.69
CA ILE A 3 5.25 6.00 10.44
C ILE A 3 5.07 7.50 10.68
N GLN A 4 4.65 8.22 9.64
CA GLN A 4 4.44 9.65 9.73
C GLN A 4 3.07 9.96 10.34
N LYS A 5 2.78 11.25 10.57
CA LYS A 5 1.50 11.66 11.15
C LYS A 5 0.35 11.42 10.18
N ASP A 6 -0.88 11.49 10.69
CA ASP A 6 -2.10 11.28 9.92
C ASP A 6 -2.16 9.90 9.25
N VAL A 7 -1.56 8.90 9.91
CA VAL A 7 -1.62 7.49 9.50
C VAL A 7 -2.56 6.76 10.44
N ARG A 8 -3.41 5.90 9.88
CA ARG A 8 -4.29 5.02 10.65
C ARG A 8 -3.96 3.58 10.33
N ILE A 9 -3.84 2.77 11.36
CA ILE A 9 -3.52 1.35 11.22
C ILE A 9 -4.54 0.57 12.06
N GLY A 10 -5.27 -0.33 11.41
CA GLY A 10 -6.30 -1.12 12.06
C GLY A 10 -5.75 -2.19 13.00
N ALA A 11 -6.67 -2.86 13.70
CA ALA A 11 -6.31 -3.86 14.69
C ALA A 11 -5.64 -5.07 14.03
N ARG A 12 -4.72 -5.70 14.74
CA ARG A 12 -4.04 -6.95 14.37
C ARG A 12 -3.24 -6.84 13.05
N THR A 13 -2.94 -5.64 12.61
CA THR A 13 -2.09 -5.42 11.43
C THR A 13 -0.63 -5.45 11.86
N LYS A 14 0.19 -6.19 11.10
CA LYS A 14 1.61 -6.34 11.38
C LYS A 14 2.41 -5.62 10.31
N ILE A 15 3.37 -4.81 10.75
CA ILE A 15 4.24 -4.05 9.85
C ILE A 15 5.68 -4.41 10.19
N GLN A 16 6.37 -4.96 9.21
CA GLN A 16 7.72 -5.46 9.39
C GLN A 16 8.77 -4.34 9.26
N SER A 17 10.02 -4.67 9.59
CA SER A 17 11.10 -3.69 9.67
C SER A 17 11.40 -3.04 8.31
N HIS A 18 12.00 -1.84 8.37
CA HIS A 18 12.42 -1.05 7.21
C HIS A 18 11.26 -0.56 6.33
N THR A 19 10.03 -0.69 6.80
CA THR A 19 8.87 -0.16 6.09
C THR A 19 8.68 1.31 6.43
N PHE A 20 8.38 2.11 5.41
CA PHE A 20 8.07 3.53 5.55
C PHE A 20 6.62 3.79 5.20
N ILE A 21 5.88 4.38 6.12
CA ILE A 21 4.48 4.77 5.89
C ILE A 21 4.40 6.28 5.96
N CYS A 22 4.17 6.90 4.81
CA CYS A 22 4.06 8.35 4.69
C CYS A 22 2.71 8.85 5.23
N GLU A 23 2.58 10.16 5.31
CA GLU A 23 1.33 10.78 5.75
C GLU A 23 0.16 10.38 4.83
N LEU A 24 -1.05 10.44 5.37
CA LEU A 24 -2.31 10.21 4.65
C LEU A 24 -2.52 8.76 4.22
N VAL A 25 -1.88 7.81 4.89
CA VAL A 25 -2.10 6.39 4.65
C VAL A 25 -3.03 5.82 5.71
N SER A 26 -4.04 5.09 5.26
CA SER A 26 -4.95 4.35 6.13
C SER A 26 -4.84 2.87 5.79
N ILE A 27 -4.54 2.04 6.79
CA ILE A 27 -4.42 0.58 6.62
C ILE A 27 -5.47 -0.08 7.50
N GLY A 28 -6.24 -1.00 6.94
CA GLY A 28 -7.30 -1.69 7.65
C GLY A 28 -6.78 -2.69 8.67
N ALA A 29 -7.68 -3.55 9.15
CA ALA A 29 -7.38 -4.56 10.15
C ALA A 29 -6.88 -5.86 9.50
N ASP A 30 -6.15 -6.65 10.26
CA ASP A 30 -5.69 -7.98 9.87
C ASP A 30 -4.84 -7.97 8.61
N CYS A 31 -4.08 -6.91 8.40
CA CYS A 31 -3.16 -6.78 7.28
C CYS A 31 -1.76 -7.24 7.66
N PHE A 32 -0.97 -7.59 6.66
CA PHE A 32 0.44 -7.87 6.82
C PHE A 32 1.23 -7.02 5.84
N VAL A 33 2.13 -6.21 6.34
CA VAL A 33 3.02 -5.39 5.51
C VAL A 33 4.44 -5.90 5.69
N GLY A 34 5.03 -6.41 4.63
CA GLY A 34 6.34 -7.02 4.65
C GLY A 34 7.47 -6.03 4.91
N HIS A 35 8.70 -6.53 4.83
CA HIS A 35 9.89 -5.70 5.09
C HIS A 35 10.13 -4.71 3.95
N GLY A 36 10.57 -3.50 4.27
CA GLY A 36 11.01 -2.53 3.27
C GLY A 36 9.93 -2.06 2.31
N VAL A 37 8.67 -2.12 2.71
CA VAL A 37 7.57 -1.59 1.89
C VAL A 37 7.59 -0.07 1.96
N MET A 38 7.42 0.59 0.82
CA MET A 38 7.41 2.04 0.74
C MET A 38 6.06 2.55 0.26
N PHE A 39 5.41 3.35 1.11
CA PHE A 39 4.20 4.07 0.72
C PHE A 39 4.61 5.47 0.27
N VAL A 40 4.12 5.90 -0.88
CA VAL A 40 4.48 7.17 -1.50
C VAL A 40 3.24 8.03 -1.61
N ASN A 41 3.31 9.30 -1.23
CA ASN A 41 2.17 10.21 -1.29
C ASN A 41 2.35 11.38 -2.25
N ASP A 42 3.50 11.48 -2.92
CA ASP A 42 3.79 12.55 -3.86
C ASP A 42 3.93 11.96 -5.27
N LEU A 43 3.03 12.35 -6.17
CA LEU A 43 3.06 11.88 -7.56
C LEU A 43 3.87 12.81 -8.47
N PHE A 44 4.55 13.82 -7.90
CA PHE A 44 5.31 14.80 -8.66
C PHE A 44 4.47 15.43 -9.77
N SER A 45 3.21 15.76 -9.47
CA SER A 45 2.25 16.23 -10.47
C SER A 45 2.68 17.54 -11.14
N ASN A 46 3.58 18.30 -10.53
CA ASN A 46 4.16 19.51 -11.10
C ASN A 46 5.58 19.29 -11.62
N GLY A 47 5.98 18.05 -11.86
CA GLY A 47 7.32 17.73 -12.34
C GLY A 47 8.40 17.74 -11.27
N GLY A 48 8.03 17.86 -10.00
CA GLY A 48 8.97 17.84 -8.87
C GLY A 48 8.25 17.56 -7.55
N PRO A 49 9.00 17.47 -6.45
CA PRO A 49 8.40 17.20 -5.14
C PRO A 49 7.39 18.26 -4.71
N ALA A 50 6.41 17.87 -3.91
CA ALA A 50 5.39 18.78 -3.38
C ALA A 50 5.99 19.86 -2.47
N ARG A 51 7.15 19.62 -1.90
CA ARG A 51 7.89 20.58 -1.04
C ARG A 51 7.06 21.10 0.12
N GLY A 52 6.32 20.19 0.77
CA GLY A 52 5.49 20.55 1.90
C GLY A 52 4.10 21.08 1.54
N ASN A 53 3.79 21.24 0.27
CA ASN A 53 2.44 21.60 -0.16
C ASN A 53 1.55 20.36 -0.17
N LYS A 54 0.86 20.12 0.94
CA LYS A 54 0.05 18.92 1.13
C LYS A 54 -1.13 18.81 0.17
N THR A 55 -1.50 19.89 -0.52
CA THR A 55 -2.56 19.80 -1.53
C THR A 55 -2.14 18.97 -2.74
N LEU A 56 -0.82 18.78 -2.94
CA LEU A 56 -0.27 17.94 -3.99
C LEU A 56 -0.13 16.47 -3.57
N TRP A 57 -0.32 16.17 -2.29
CA TRP A 57 -0.27 14.80 -1.78
C TRP A 57 -1.65 14.18 -1.85
N LYS A 58 -1.69 12.89 -2.16
CA LYS A 58 -2.93 12.13 -2.22
C LYS A 58 -2.94 11.08 -1.13
N SER A 59 -4.13 10.72 -0.66
CA SER A 59 -4.30 9.71 0.37
C SER A 59 -4.20 8.30 -0.22
N THR A 60 -3.77 7.36 0.63
CA THR A 60 -3.73 5.94 0.31
C THR A 60 -4.67 5.21 1.26
N LYS A 61 -5.50 4.32 0.73
CA LYS A 61 -6.42 3.54 1.56
C LYS A 61 -6.25 2.06 1.29
N ILE A 62 -5.85 1.32 2.30
CA ILE A 62 -5.67 -0.14 2.24
C ILE A 62 -6.80 -0.78 3.03
N GLY A 63 -7.52 -1.71 2.42
CA GLY A 63 -8.63 -2.41 3.06
C GLY A 63 -8.17 -3.38 4.13
N ASN A 64 -9.07 -4.29 4.51
CA ASN A 64 -8.81 -5.31 5.51
C ASN A 64 -8.26 -6.58 4.87
N HIS A 65 -7.50 -7.37 5.62
CA HIS A 65 -6.95 -8.65 5.15
C HIS A 65 -6.11 -8.49 3.87
N VAL A 66 -5.31 -7.42 3.80
CA VAL A 66 -4.39 -7.18 2.69
C VAL A 66 -2.99 -7.59 3.11
N SER A 67 -2.31 -8.36 2.27
CA SER A 67 -0.92 -8.75 2.50
C SER A 67 -0.05 -8.11 1.44
N ILE A 68 0.98 -7.40 1.87
CA ILE A 68 1.89 -6.68 0.98
C ILE A 68 3.29 -7.29 1.13
N GLY A 69 3.82 -7.84 0.06
CA GLY A 69 5.12 -8.49 0.06
C GLY A 69 6.27 -7.49 0.23
N SER A 70 7.41 -8.01 0.65
CA SER A 70 8.58 -7.18 0.97
C SER A 70 9.06 -6.38 -0.24
N ASN A 71 9.52 -5.17 0.03
CA ASN A 71 10.06 -4.25 -0.97
C ASN A 71 9.06 -3.80 -2.04
N ALA A 72 7.76 -3.96 -1.79
CA ALA A 72 6.75 -3.39 -2.67
C ALA A 72 6.69 -1.86 -2.50
N THR A 73 6.26 -1.18 -3.56
CA THR A 73 6.03 0.26 -3.54
C THR A 73 4.55 0.53 -3.81
N ILE A 74 3.94 1.29 -2.92
CA ILE A 74 2.50 1.57 -2.97
C ILE A 74 2.31 3.05 -3.23
N LEU A 75 1.76 3.40 -4.39
CA LEU A 75 1.41 4.76 -4.73
C LEU A 75 0.09 5.14 -4.03
N PRO A 76 -0.29 6.44 -4.02
CA PRO A 76 -1.52 6.88 -3.35
C PRO A 76 -2.76 6.42 -4.14
N ILE A 77 -3.21 5.21 -3.83
CA ILE A 77 -4.33 4.51 -4.48
C ILE A 77 -5.16 3.82 -3.40
N GLU A 78 -6.23 3.17 -3.82
CA GLU A 78 -7.05 2.37 -2.93
C GLU A 78 -6.91 0.89 -3.27
N ILE A 79 -6.77 0.07 -2.23
CA ILE A 79 -6.73 -1.39 -2.36
C ILE A 79 -7.89 -1.95 -1.54
N CYS A 80 -8.76 -2.73 -2.17
CA CYS A 80 -9.90 -3.34 -1.53
C CYS A 80 -9.46 -4.49 -0.59
N ASP A 81 -10.42 -5.08 0.11
CA ASP A 81 -10.16 -6.18 1.04
C ASP A 81 -9.69 -7.44 0.29
N TYR A 82 -8.96 -8.29 1.00
CA TYR A 82 -8.52 -9.61 0.52
C TYR A 82 -7.67 -9.52 -0.75
N VAL A 83 -6.61 -8.74 -0.69
CA VAL A 83 -5.65 -8.58 -1.78
C VAL A 83 -4.26 -9.00 -1.29
N VAL A 84 -3.52 -9.69 -2.15
CA VAL A 84 -2.11 -10.01 -1.92
C VAL A 84 -1.28 -9.28 -2.96
N ILE A 85 -0.29 -8.53 -2.52
CA ILE A 85 0.68 -7.86 -3.39
C ILE A 85 2.00 -8.62 -3.29
N GLY A 86 2.50 -9.10 -4.40
CA GLY A 86 3.76 -9.85 -4.44
C GLY A 86 4.97 -8.98 -4.09
N ALA A 87 6.02 -9.63 -3.63
CA ALA A 87 7.27 -8.93 -3.27
C ALA A 87 7.82 -8.15 -4.47
N GLY A 88 8.35 -6.97 -4.20
CA GLY A 88 8.97 -6.13 -5.22
C GLY A 88 7.99 -5.49 -6.22
N SER A 89 6.70 -5.65 -6.03
CA SER A 89 5.70 -5.10 -6.94
C SER A 89 5.52 -3.61 -6.75
N VAL A 90 5.03 -2.92 -7.80
CA VAL A 90 4.72 -1.49 -7.75
C VAL A 90 3.24 -1.31 -8.07
N VAL A 91 2.46 -0.90 -7.08
CA VAL A 91 1.02 -0.70 -7.24
C VAL A 91 0.76 0.73 -7.66
N THR A 92 0.30 0.90 -8.90
CA THR A 92 0.13 2.22 -9.53
C THR A 92 -1.31 2.63 -9.74
N LYS A 93 -2.25 1.70 -9.58
CA LYS A 93 -3.68 1.93 -9.84
C LYS A 93 -4.52 1.33 -8.72
N ASN A 94 -5.73 1.84 -8.55
CA ASN A 94 -6.68 1.28 -7.61
C ASN A 94 -6.92 -0.20 -7.89
N ILE A 95 -7.00 -0.98 -6.83
CA ILE A 95 -7.34 -2.40 -6.90
C ILE A 95 -8.74 -2.56 -6.32
N THR A 96 -9.68 -2.94 -7.17
CA THR A 96 -11.10 -2.99 -6.83
C THR A 96 -11.67 -4.40 -6.71
N SER A 97 -10.88 -5.41 -6.98
CA SER A 97 -11.29 -6.81 -6.80
C SER A 97 -10.20 -7.59 -6.06
N SER A 98 -10.64 -8.52 -5.21
CA SER A 98 -9.70 -9.36 -4.46
C SER A 98 -8.87 -10.22 -5.41
N GLY A 99 -7.69 -10.61 -4.98
CA GLY A 99 -6.80 -11.43 -5.79
C GLY A 99 -5.35 -11.20 -5.46
N ILE A 100 -4.48 -11.84 -6.24
CA ILE A 100 -3.03 -11.74 -6.13
C ILE A 100 -2.51 -10.89 -7.28
N TYR A 101 -1.78 -9.85 -6.95
CA TYR A 101 -1.26 -8.87 -7.90
C TYR A 101 0.27 -8.83 -7.81
N VAL A 102 0.95 -8.89 -8.93
CA VAL A 102 2.42 -8.83 -8.96
C VAL A 102 2.91 -8.01 -10.14
N GLY A 103 4.14 -7.52 -10.02
CA GLY A 103 4.86 -6.88 -11.11
C GLY A 103 4.95 -5.37 -10.99
N ASN A 104 5.48 -4.76 -12.03
CA ASN A 104 5.62 -3.31 -12.17
C ASN A 104 5.19 -2.91 -13.58
N PRO A 105 3.99 -2.30 -13.76
CA PRO A 105 2.98 -2.12 -12.72
C PRO A 105 2.37 -3.44 -12.28
N ALA A 106 1.87 -3.50 -11.05
CA ALA A 106 1.25 -4.72 -10.52
C ALA A 106 -0.05 -5.02 -11.27
N VAL A 107 -0.20 -6.27 -11.66
CA VAL A 107 -1.40 -6.77 -12.34
C VAL A 107 -1.89 -8.03 -11.68
N LYS A 108 -3.19 -8.29 -11.77
CA LYS A 108 -3.79 -9.47 -11.17
C LYS A 108 -3.37 -10.72 -11.93
N ILE A 109 -2.86 -11.71 -11.20
CA ILE A 109 -2.43 -12.97 -11.78
C ILE A 109 -3.36 -14.13 -11.46
N LYS A 110 -4.08 -14.08 -10.34
CA LYS A 110 -5.07 -15.10 -9.97
C LYS A 110 -5.94 -14.65 -8.82
N ASP A 111 -7.03 -15.38 -8.58
CA ASP A 111 -7.88 -15.16 -7.43
C ASP A 111 -7.27 -15.79 -6.18
N ILE A 112 -7.69 -15.28 -5.02
CA ILE A 112 -7.30 -15.87 -3.74
C ILE A 112 -8.22 -17.04 -3.46
N GLU A 113 -7.63 -18.20 -3.11
CA GLU A 113 -8.41 -19.33 -2.62
C GLU A 113 -8.81 -19.07 -1.17
N GLN A 114 -10.11 -19.13 -0.90
CA GLN A 114 -10.64 -18.78 0.42
C GLN A 114 -11.01 -19.97 1.28
N ASN A 115 -10.84 -21.16 0.82
CA ASN A 115 -11.12 -22.37 1.61
C ASN A 115 -9.82 -22.99 2.08
N GLY A 116 -9.08 -22.15 2.71
CA GLY A 116 -7.82 -22.58 3.30
C GLY A 116 -8.00 -23.46 4.50
#